data_984f1277682e8dd56f2be3dad2ae5dad
#
_entry.id   984f1277682e8dd56f2be3dad2ae5dad
#
_cell.length_a   1.000
_cell.length_b   1.000
_cell.length_c   1.000
_cell.angle_alpha   90.00
_cell.angle_beta   90.00
_cell.angle_gamma   90.00
#
_symmetry.space_group_name_H-M   'P 1'
#
loop_
_entity.id
_entity.type
_entity.pdbx_description
1 polymer ?
#
loop_
_entity_poly.entity_id
_entity_poly.type
_entity_poly.pdbx_seq_one_letter_code
_entity_poly.pdbx_strand_id
1 'polypeptide(L)'
;QRQLTILHARLADLHTQLLHVAGAAAAAEQADPSLADAVKPEYDSNGKRTNRLVDRMRADLHARRKRTLRDMVKVNPACKAQLLQQGCHPDDFLIIKRMFIPTEDFPGYNFFGLIIGPRGKTQKEMEAKAGVKISIRGKGSVKEGARGRRSTKPEPGNDLSLHVKITGESEEGIAIATKLIEPLLNPCDDADNAHKQAQLRELALINGTLRTDVYCQICGEKGHRQFE
;
A
#
# COMPACT_ATOMS: atom_id res chain seq x y z
N GLN A 1 -8.51 -27.38 17.35
CA GLN A 1 -9.64 -26.85 18.13
C GLN A 1 -9.19 -26.00 19.32
N ARG A 2 -8.24 -26.44 20.16
CA ARG A 2 -7.74 -25.65 21.32
C ARG A 2 -7.24 -24.25 20.94
N GLN A 3 -6.48 -24.12 19.85
CA GLN A 3 -5.99 -22.81 19.39
C GLN A 3 -7.13 -21.87 18.99
N LEU A 4 -8.15 -22.37 18.31
CA LEU A 4 -9.31 -21.57 17.94
C LEU A 4 -10.07 -21.06 19.17
N THR A 5 -10.26 -21.91 20.19
CA THR A 5 -10.93 -21.52 21.45
C THR A 5 -10.16 -20.39 22.15
N ILE A 6 -8.84 -20.46 22.19
CA ILE A 6 -7.99 -19.40 22.77
C ILE A 6 -8.12 -18.10 21.97
N LEU A 7 -8.11 -18.17 20.63
CA LEU A 7 -8.26 -16.99 19.78
C LEU A 7 -9.66 -16.35 19.89
N HIS A 8 -10.71 -17.15 20.04
CA HIS A 8 -12.06 -16.66 20.32
C HIS A 8 -12.15 -15.93 21.67
N ALA A 9 -11.57 -16.52 22.71
CA ALA A 9 -11.53 -15.88 24.03
C ALA A 9 -10.77 -14.56 23.98
N ARG A 10 -9.61 -14.53 23.27
CA ARG A 10 -8.82 -13.30 23.08
C ARG A 10 -9.59 -12.25 22.28
N LEU A 11 -10.36 -12.65 21.28
CA LEU A 11 -11.19 -11.72 20.50
C LEU A 11 -12.28 -11.09 21.34
N ALA A 12 -12.94 -11.88 22.20
CA ALA A 12 -13.96 -11.40 23.15
C ALA A 12 -13.36 -10.42 24.16
N ASP A 13 -12.18 -10.72 24.71
CA ASP A 13 -11.48 -9.83 25.63
C ASP A 13 -11.10 -8.50 24.96
N LEU A 14 -10.56 -8.52 23.74
CA LEU A 14 -10.26 -7.32 22.97
C LEU A 14 -11.52 -6.49 22.67
N HIS A 15 -12.66 -7.13 22.46
CA HIS A 15 -13.93 -6.43 22.26
C HIS A 15 -14.34 -5.69 23.54
N THR A 16 -14.24 -6.35 24.70
CA THR A 16 -14.51 -5.74 26.02
C THR A 16 -13.57 -4.56 26.29
N GLN A 17 -12.28 -4.72 26.01
CA GLN A 17 -11.29 -3.64 26.16
C GLN A 17 -11.59 -2.44 25.24
N LEU A 18 -12.07 -2.67 24.01
CA LEU A 18 -12.49 -1.60 23.09
C LEU A 18 -13.70 -0.80 23.61
N LEU A 19 -14.64 -1.46 24.29
CA LEU A 19 -15.78 -0.78 24.90
C LEU A 19 -15.35 0.14 26.04
N HIS A 20 -14.34 -0.25 26.81
CA HIS A 20 -13.88 0.48 28.01
C HIS A 20 -12.62 1.32 27.78
N VAL A 21 -12.14 1.43 26.54
CA VAL A 21 -10.85 2.10 26.23
C VAL A 21 -10.80 3.57 26.71
N ALA A 22 -11.91 4.28 26.69
CA ALA A 22 -11.95 5.68 27.14
C ALA A 22 -11.71 5.82 28.65
N GLY A 23 -12.35 4.96 29.44
CA GLY A 23 -12.14 4.92 30.89
C GLY A 23 -10.74 4.44 31.26
N ALA A 24 -10.24 3.42 30.56
CA ALA A 24 -8.86 2.92 30.77
C ALA A 24 -7.80 3.99 30.46
N ALA A 25 -7.99 4.75 29.39
CA ALA A 25 -7.06 5.83 29.04
C ALA A 25 -7.11 6.97 30.06
N ALA A 26 -8.29 7.37 30.52
CA ALA A 26 -8.43 8.39 31.56
C ALA A 26 -7.77 7.95 32.89
N ALA A 27 -7.96 6.69 33.28
CA ALA A 27 -7.30 6.13 34.46
C ALA A 27 -5.77 6.10 34.33
N ALA A 28 -5.26 5.74 33.13
CA ALA A 28 -3.84 5.71 32.83
C ALA A 28 -3.22 7.14 32.85
N GLU A 29 -3.92 8.14 32.31
CA GLU A 29 -3.48 9.56 32.36
C GLU A 29 -3.48 10.11 33.79
N GLN A 30 -4.40 9.66 34.64
CA GLN A 30 -4.41 10.04 36.06
C GLN A 30 -3.25 9.41 36.85
N ALA A 31 -2.92 8.15 36.53
CA ALA A 31 -1.82 7.45 37.18
C ALA A 31 -0.44 7.95 36.72
N ASP A 32 -0.31 8.30 35.45
CA ASP A 32 0.94 8.80 34.86
C ASP A 32 0.62 9.88 33.80
N PRO A 33 0.64 11.17 34.17
CA PRO A 33 0.38 12.27 33.24
C PRO A 33 1.38 12.35 32.07
N SER A 34 2.59 11.81 32.24
CA SER A 34 3.61 11.82 31.18
C SER A 34 3.20 11.02 29.94
N LEU A 35 2.29 10.06 30.09
CA LEU A 35 1.76 9.27 28.98
C LEU A 35 0.98 10.10 27.95
N ALA A 36 0.35 11.19 28.38
CA ALA A 36 -0.36 12.10 27.48
C ALA A 36 0.60 12.80 26.50
N ASP A 37 1.79 13.16 26.98
CA ASP A 37 2.79 13.92 26.24
C ASP A 37 3.95 13.07 25.72
N ALA A 38 3.91 11.76 25.95
CA ALA A 38 4.93 10.81 25.46
C ALA A 38 5.15 10.85 23.94
N VAL A 39 4.17 11.35 23.17
CA VAL A 39 4.25 11.50 21.72
C VAL A 39 3.89 12.93 21.33
N LYS A 40 4.69 13.53 20.45
CA LYS A 40 4.45 14.88 19.90
C LYS A 40 3.00 14.98 19.38
N PRO A 41 2.24 16.02 19.79
CA PRO A 41 0.85 16.17 19.38
C PRO A 41 0.75 16.38 17.87
N GLU A 42 -0.14 15.63 17.24
CA GLU A 42 -0.51 15.74 15.83
C GLU A 42 -1.95 16.27 15.73
N TYR A 43 -2.15 17.21 14.82
CA TYR A 43 -3.45 17.85 14.62
C TYR A 43 -3.95 17.57 13.19
N ASP A 44 -5.26 17.39 13.05
CA ASP A 44 -5.90 17.32 11.74
C ASP A 44 -6.05 18.72 11.11
N SER A 45 -6.59 18.77 9.87
CA SER A 45 -6.88 20.03 9.16
C SER A 45 -7.86 20.95 9.90
N ASN A 46 -8.61 20.41 10.87
CA ASN A 46 -9.58 21.14 11.68
C ASN A 46 -9.01 21.57 13.05
N GLY A 47 -7.72 21.38 13.29
CA GLY A 47 -7.06 21.71 14.56
C GLY A 47 -7.36 20.75 15.71
N LYS A 48 -7.98 19.59 15.46
CA LYS A 48 -8.25 18.57 16.46
C LYS A 48 -7.06 17.63 16.62
N ARG A 49 -6.60 17.42 17.85
CA ARG A 49 -5.52 16.46 18.14
C ARG A 49 -5.96 15.03 17.79
N THR A 50 -5.20 14.33 16.95
CA THR A 50 -5.52 13.00 16.42
C THR A 50 -4.83 11.87 17.17
N ASN A 51 -3.76 12.16 17.91
CA ASN A 51 -2.93 11.17 18.61
C ASN A 51 -3.04 11.24 20.14
N ARG A 52 -4.23 11.52 20.69
CA ARG A 52 -4.47 11.43 22.14
C ARG A 52 -4.22 10.02 22.66
N LEU A 53 -3.98 9.85 23.94
CA LEU A 53 -3.76 8.53 24.55
C LEU A 53 -4.90 7.55 24.22
N VAL A 54 -6.14 8.01 24.33
CA VAL A 54 -7.34 7.23 23.94
C VAL A 54 -7.27 6.73 22.49
N ASP A 55 -6.89 7.63 21.57
CA ASP A 55 -6.85 7.32 20.13
C ASP A 55 -5.72 6.31 19.82
N ARG A 56 -4.56 6.46 20.50
CA ARG A 56 -3.43 5.52 20.41
C ARG A 56 -3.79 4.14 20.96
N MET A 57 -4.40 4.08 22.15
CA MET A 57 -4.83 2.82 22.77
C MET A 57 -5.90 2.11 21.91
N ARG A 58 -6.86 2.87 21.37
CA ARG A 58 -7.87 2.33 20.47
C ARG A 58 -7.26 1.77 19.20
N ALA A 59 -6.32 2.47 18.60
CA ALA A 59 -5.62 2.01 17.40
C ALA A 59 -4.82 0.72 17.67
N ASP A 60 -4.15 0.61 18.82
CA ASP A 60 -3.42 -0.61 19.21
C ASP A 60 -4.38 -1.79 19.43
N LEU A 61 -5.50 -1.58 20.13
CA LEU A 61 -6.51 -2.62 20.31
C LEU A 61 -7.12 -3.08 18.96
N HIS A 62 -7.40 -2.16 18.05
CA HIS A 62 -7.84 -2.52 16.70
C HIS A 62 -6.77 -3.31 15.92
N ALA A 63 -5.50 -2.93 16.04
CA ALA A 63 -4.40 -3.66 15.42
C ALA A 63 -4.28 -5.08 15.96
N ARG A 64 -4.38 -5.27 17.29
CA ARG A 64 -4.40 -6.58 17.95
C ARG A 64 -5.61 -7.41 17.52
N ARG A 65 -6.81 -6.80 17.45
CA ARG A 65 -8.02 -7.46 16.96
C ARG A 65 -7.83 -7.97 15.53
N LYS A 66 -7.34 -7.14 14.61
CA LYS A 66 -7.07 -7.54 13.22
C LYS A 66 -6.05 -8.67 13.13
N ARG A 67 -5.00 -8.64 13.96
CA ARG A 67 -4.03 -9.75 14.04
C ARG A 67 -4.70 -11.04 14.49
N THR A 68 -5.49 -11.00 15.57
CA THR A 68 -6.22 -12.18 16.08
C THR A 68 -7.17 -12.75 15.03
N LEU A 69 -7.91 -11.91 14.30
CA LEU A 69 -8.80 -12.34 13.21
C LEU A 69 -8.02 -13.06 12.09
N ARG A 70 -6.86 -12.53 11.69
CA ARG A 70 -6.00 -13.17 10.69
C ARG A 70 -5.46 -14.52 11.18
N ASP A 71 -5.04 -14.59 12.45
CA ASP A 71 -4.55 -15.83 13.06
C ASP A 71 -5.66 -16.89 13.11
N MET A 72 -6.91 -16.49 13.38
CA MET A 72 -8.06 -17.40 13.31
C MET A 72 -8.28 -17.95 11.91
N VAL A 73 -8.20 -17.12 10.88
CA VAL A 73 -8.34 -17.54 9.48
C VAL A 73 -7.17 -18.42 9.03
N LYS A 74 -5.93 -18.17 9.52
CA LYS A 74 -4.77 -19.04 9.26
C LYS A 74 -4.99 -20.45 9.85
N VAL A 75 -5.56 -20.54 11.05
CA VAL A 75 -5.85 -21.84 11.71
C VAL A 75 -7.02 -22.56 11.06
N ASN A 76 -8.07 -21.83 10.71
CA ASN A 76 -9.27 -22.37 10.07
C ASN A 76 -9.85 -21.39 9.04
N PRO A 77 -9.58 -21.58 7.74
CA PRO A 77 -10.09 -20.69 6.68
C PRO A 77 -11.63 -20.58 6.64
N ALA A 78 -12.36 -21.63 7.06
CA ALA A 78 -13.82 -21.60 7.08
C ALA A 78 -14.39 -20.57 8.07
N CYS A 79 -13.64 -20.21 9.12
CA CYS A 79 -14.05 -19.17 10.07
C CYS A 79 -14.25 -17.80 9.42
N LYS A 80 -13.58 -17.51 8.29
CA LYS A 80 -13.67 -16.21 7.60
C LYS A 80 -15.11 -15.86 7.22
N ALA A 81 -15.85 -16.84 6.65
CA ALA A 81 -17.25 -16.64 6.28
C ALA A 81 -18.14 -16.34 7.48
N GLN A 82 -17.96 -17.06 8.58
CA GLN A 82 -18.71 -16.85 9.82
C GLN A 82 -18.42 -15.49 10.45
N LEU A 83 -17.15 -15.06 10.47
CA LEU A 83 -16.73 -13.76 11.01
C LEU A 83 -17.30 -12.59 10.18
N LEU A 84 -17.36 -12.73 8.87
CA LEU A 84 -18.02 -11.74 8.00
C LEU A 84 -19.52 -11.64 8.27
N GLN A 85 -20.22 -12.76 8.49
CA GLN A 85 -21.62 -12.76 8.89
C GLN A 85 -21.86 -12.12 10.27
N GLN A 86 -20.88 -12.21 11.18
CA GLN A 86 -20.89 -11.57 12.50
C GLN A 86 -20.54 -10.07 12.46
N GLY A 87 -20.40 -9.48 11.27
CA GLY A 87 -20.16 -8.05 11.11
C GLY A 87 -18.70 -7.61 11.12
N CYS A 88 -17.74 -8.55 10.97
CA CYS A 88 -16.34 -8.17 10.71
C CYS A 88 -16.20 -7.63 9.29
N HIS A 89 -15.46 -6.52 9.14
CA HIS A 89 -15.23 -5.94 7.82
C HIS A 89 -14.18 -6.75 7.04
N PRO A 90 -14.32 -6.93 5.71
CA PRO A 90 -13.33 -7.63 4.89
C PRO A 90 -11.91 -7.09 5.04
N ASP A 91 -11.76 -5.78 5.23
CA ASP A 91 -10.44 -5.14 5.41
C ASP A 91 -9.75 -5.48 6.75
N ASP A 92 -10.48 -6.07 7.71
CA ASP A 92 -9.88 -6.51 8.97
C ASP A 92 -8.96 -7.72 8.80
N PHE A 93 -9.15 -8.47 7.72
CA PHE A 93 -8.32 -9.63 7.36
C PHE A 93 -7.13 -9.26 6.49
N LEU A 94 -7.11 -8.04 5.91
CA LEU A 94 -6.05 -7.59 5.03
C LEU A 94 -4.83 -7.10 5.82
N ILE A 95 -3.65 -7.46 5.33
CA ILE A 95 -2.38 -6.91 5.78
C ILE A 95 -2.03 -5.75 4.87
N ILE A 96 -1.66 -4.62 5.48
CA ILE A 96 -1.28 -3.41 4.74
C ILE A 96 0.17 -3.12 5.07
N LYS A 97 1.01 -3.05 4.04
CA LYS A 97 2.38 -2.55 4.13
C LYS A 97 2.51 -1.26 3.32
N ARG A 98 3.20 -0.26 3.87
CA ARG A 98 3.51 0.99 3.19
C ARG A 98 5.01 1.07 2.97
N MET A 99 5.41 1.45 1.76
CA MET A 99 6.80 1.71 1.39
C MET A 99 6.86 3.14 0.89
N PHE A 100 7.58 4.01 1.59
CA PHE A 100 7.72 5.41 1.21
C PHE A 100 8.59 5.55 -0.02
N ILE A 101 8.20 6.47 -0.91
CA ILE A 101 8.93 6.77 -2.14
C ILE A 101 9.82 7.98 -1.85
N PRO A 102 11.14 7.92 -2.06
CA PRO A 102 12.07 9.02 -1.76
C PRO A 102 12.01 10.12 -2.83
N THR A 103 10.85 10.75 -2.99
CA THR A 103 10.66 11.84 -3.97
C THR A 103 11.31 13.14 -3.55
N GLU A 104 11.53 13.35 -2.26
CA GLU A 104 12.19 14.55 -1.72
C GLU A 104 13.68 14.51 -2.04
N ASP A 105 14.30 13.33 -1.97
CA ASP A 105 15.72 13.14 -2.27
C ASP A 105 16.01 13.15 -3.80
N PHE A 106 15.04 12.71 -4.60
CA PHE A 106 15.19 12.57 -6.06
C PHE A 106 13.99 13.17 -6.81
N PRO A 107 13.82 14.51 -6.83
CA PRO A 107 12.62 15.16 -7.38
C PRO A 107 12.45 15.00 -8.89
N GLY A 108 13.53 14.72 -9.63
CA GLY A 108 13.49 14.50 -11.07
C GLY A 108 13.26 13.05 -11.50
N TYR A 109 13.28 12.10 -10.57
CA TYR A 109 13.18 10.68 -10.90
C TYR A 109 11.74 10.21 -10.97
N ASN A 110 11.36 9.55 -12.07
CA ASN A 110 9.97 9.13 -12.31
C ASN A 110 9.66 7.75 -11.68
N PHE A 111 9.56 7.69 -10.36
CA PHE A 111 9.17 6.48 -9.64
C PHE A 111 7.78 5.96 -10.04
N PHE A 112 6.83 6.86 -10.33
CA PHE A 112 5.49 6.48 -10.77
C PHE A 112 5.52 5.65 -12.05
N GLY A 113 6.29 6.14 -13.03
CA GLY A 113 6.42 5.48 -14.32
C GLY A 113 6.99 4.07 -14.18
N LEU A 114 8.01 3.90 -13.31
CA LEU A 114 8.64 2.61 -13.08
C LEU A 114 7.73 1.60 -12.36
N ILE A 115 6.98 2.04 -11.35
CA ILE A 115 6.12 1.15 -10.56
C ILE A 115 4.86 0.77 -11.34
N ILE A 116 4.22 1.74 -12.00
CA ILE A 116 2.98 1.51 -12.74
C ILE A 116 3.25 0.87 -14.09
N GLY A 117 4.27 1.35 -14.80
CA GLY A 117 4.62 0.92 -16.14
C GLY A 117 3.65 1.36 -17.23
N PRO A 118 3.92 1.03 -18.51
CA PRO A 118 3.06 1.34 -19.64
C PRO A 118 1.64 0.80 -19.43
N ARG A 119 0.65 1.70 -19.45
CA ARG A 119 -0.78 1.38 -19.23
C ARG A 119 -1.06 0.56 -17.96
N GLY A 120 -0.19 0.62 -16.95
CA GLY A 120 -0.32 -0.10 -15.68
C GLY A 120 0.05 -1.60 -15.76
N LYS A 121 0.78 -2.02 -16.79
CA LYS A 121 1.12 -3.43 -17.00
C LYS A 121 2.07 -3.95 -15.94
N THR A 122 3.14 -3.21 -15.63
CA THR A 122 4.12 -3.61 -14.60
C THR A 122 3.46 -3.80 -13.23
N GLN A 123 2.59 -2.86 -12.85
CA GLN A 123 1.82 -2.96 -11.60
C GLN A 123 0.97 -4.23 -11.58
N LYS A 124 0.20 -4.50 -12.63
CA LYS A 124 -0.65 -5.69 -12.74
C LYS A 124 0.14 -7.01 -12.72
N GLU A 125 1.32 -7.03 -13.35
CA GLU A 125 2.20 -8.20 -13.32
C GLU A 125 2.75 -8.46 -11.92
N MET A 126 3.15 -7.41 -11.20
CA MET A 126 3.57 -7.54 -9.80
C MET A 126 2.41 -7.99 -8.90
N GLU A 127 1.22 -7.44 -9.10
CA GLU A 127 0.00 -7.84 -8.38
C GLU A 127 -0.34 -9.32 -8.62
N ALA A 128 -0.26 -9.77 -9.87
CA ALA A 128 -0.54 -11.16 -10.24
C ALA A 128 0.51 -12.13 -9.67
N LYS A 129 1.81 -11.77 -9.73
CA LYS A 129 2.90 -12.60 -9.18
C LYS A 129 2.84 -12.74 -7.67
N ALA A 130 2.45 -11.68 -6.98
CA ALA A 130 2.44 -11.64 -5.52
C ALA A 130 1.07 -11.95 -4.90
N GLY A 131 -0.01 -11.99 -5.69
CA GLY A 131 -1.38 -12.19 -5.20
C GLY A 131 -1.86 -11.06 -4.26
N VAL A 132 -1.39 -9.83 -4.47
CA VAL A 132 -1.67 -8.66 -3.64
C VAL A 132 -2.16 -7.50 -4.49
N LYS A 133 -2.73 -6.48 -3.87
CA LYS A 133 -3.10 -5.23 -4.52
C LYS A 133 -2.06 -4.15 -4.20
N ILE A 134 -1.56 -3.48 -5.23
CA ILE A 134 -0.57 -2.42 -5.14
C ILE A 134 -1.22 -1.10 -5.54
N SER A 135 -1.08 -0.06 -4.74
CA SER A 135 -1.60 1.28 -5.05
C SER A 135 -0.65 2.35 -4.55
N ILE A 136 -0.46 3.41 -5.31
CA ILE A 136 0.34 4.56 -4.91
C ILE A 136 -0.60 5.58 -4.26
N ARG A 137 -0.25 6.03 -3.05
CA ARG A 137 -1.02 6.95 -2.21
C ARG A 137 -0.11 8.01 -1.59
N GLY A 138 -0.70 9.07 -1.06
CA GLY A 138 0.00 10.16 -0.40
C GLY A 138 -0.04 11.46 -1.17
N LYS A 139 0.65 12.48 -0.66
CA LYS A 139 0.72 13.81 -1.28
C LYS A 139 1.31 13.69 -2.68
N GLY A 140 0.63 14.26 -3.70
CA GLY A 140 1.07 14.18 -5.10
C GLY A 140 0.70 12.90 -5.84
N SER A 141 0.00 11.94 -5.21
CA SER A 141 -0.44 10.70 -5.87
C SER A 141 -1.57 10.92 -6.91
N VAL A 142 -2.28 12.03 -6.82
CA VAL A 142 -3.38 12.40 -7.72
C VAL A 142 -2.93 13.55 -8.58
N LYS A 143 -3.05 13.39 -9.91
CA LYS A 143 -2.75 14.46 -10.88
C LYS A 143 -3.69 15.65 -10.66
N GLU A 144 -3.15 16.86 -10.67
CA GLU A 144 -3.96 18.07 -10.61
C GLU A 144 -5.03 18.05 -11.70
N GLY A 145 -6.28 18.39 -11.34
CA GLY A 145 -7.44 18.31 -12.24
C GLY A 145 -8.21 16.98 -12.22
N ALA A 146 -7.65 15.90 -11.68
CA ALA A 146 -8.38 14.62 -11.58
C ALA A 146 -9.29 14.53 -10.35
N ARG A 147 -9.26 15.53 -9.46
CA ARG A 147 -10.03 15.56 -8.20
C ARG A 147 -11.56 15.57 -8.40
N GLY A 148 -12.06 15.90 -9.59
CA GLY A 148 -13.50 15.99 -9.86
C GLY A 148 -14.22 14.68 -10.16
N ARG A 149 -13.52 13.56 -10.35
CA ARG A 149 -14.12 12.29 -10.79
C ARG A 149 -14.06 11.13 -9.77
N ARG A 150 -13.36 11.26 -8.66
CA ARG A 150 -13.27 10.18 -7.66
C ARG A 150 -13.51 10.73 -6.26
N SER A 151 -14.52 10.16 -5.63
CA SER A 151 -14.90 10.22 -4.21
C SER A 151 -14.29 11.36 -3.38
N THR A 152 -15.15 12.25 -2.93
CA THR A 152 -14.89 13.38 -2.00
C THR A 152 -14.51 12.93 -0.57
N LYS A 153 -14.44 11.64 -0.28
CA LYS A 153 -14.03 11.18 1.04
C LYS A 153 -12.51 11.12 1.12
N PRO A 154 -11.88 11.85 2.06
CA PRO A 154 -10.45 11.71 2.31
C PRO A 154 -10.19 10.28 2.80
N GLU A 155 -9.50 9.48 1.97
CA GLU A 155 -9.04 8.17 2.42
C GLU A 155 -7.91 8.35 3.45
N PRO A 156 -7.90 7.55 4.53
CA PRO A 156 -6.85 7.62 5.53
C PRO A 156 -5.48 7.31 4.90
N GLY A 157 -4.55 8.24 5.04
CA GLY A 157 -3.18 8.13 4.51
C GLY A 157 -2.88 9.03 3.31
N ASN A 158 -3.84 9.84 2.81
CA ASN A 158 -3.56 10.82 1.75
C ASN A 158 -2.70 12.00 2.24
N ASP A 159 -2.67 12.25 3.54
CA ASP A 159 -1.85 13.31 4.17
C ASP A 159 -0.38 12.91 4.38
N LEU A 160 -0.08 11.62 4.23
CA LEU A 160 1.27 11.10 4.34
C LEU A 160 2.10 11.44 3.10
N SER A 161 3.43 11.40 3.26
CA SER A 161 4.36 11.44 2.13
C SER A 161 4.03 10.35 1.11
N LEU A 162 4.44 10.55 -0.13
CA LEU A 162 4.15 9.62 -1.21
C LEU A 162 4.65 8.22 -0.88
N HIS A 163 3.78 7.21 -1.01
CA HIS A 163 4.09 5.83 -0.67
C HIS A 163 3.35 4.82 -1.52
N VAL A 164 3.93 3.64 -1.66
CA VAL A 164 3.29 2.46 -2.23
C VAL A 164 2.56 1.73 -1.10
N LYS A 165 1.25 1.59 -1.23
CA LYS A 165 0.39 0.80 -0.33
C LYS A 165 0.20 -0.58 -0.93
N ILE A 166 0.74 -1.61 -0.28
CA ILE A 166 0.58 -3.01 -0.63
C ILE A 166 -0.49 -3.59 0.29
N THR A 167 -1.51 -4.22 -0.28
CA THR A 167 -2.62 -4.80 0.48
C THR A 167 -2.82 -6.25 0.04
N GLY A 168 -2.77 -7.18 0.98
CA GLY A 168 -2.93 -8.62 0.71
C GLY A 168 -3.41 -9.40 1.92
N GLU A 169 -3.82 -10.64 1.70
CA GLU A 169 -4.25 -11.55 2.77
C GLU A 169 -3.07 -12.37 3.32
N SER A 170 -2.02 -12.58 2.50
CA SER A 170 -0.85 -13.39 2.83
C SER A 170 0.38 -12.51 3.12
N GLU A 171 1.11 -12.84 4.17
CA GLU A 171 2.41 -12.23 4.48
C GLU A 171 3.46 -12.56 3.41
N GLU A 172 3.39 -13.77 2.83
CA GLU A 172 4.28 -14.21 1.76
C GLU A 172 4.08 -13.37 0.51
N GLY A 173 2.83 -13.13 0.10
CA GLY A 173 2.50 -12.25 -1.03
C GLY A 173 3.03 -10.83 -0.83
N ILE A 174 2.89 -10.29 0.39
CA ILE A 174 3.43 -8.97 0.72
C ILE A 174 4.96 -8.95 0.68
N ALA A 175 5.62 -10.02 1.16
CA ALA A 175 7.07 -10.14 1.08
C ALA A 175 7.58 -10.21 -0.37
N ILE A 176 6.89 -10.95 -1.24
CA ILE A 176 7.19 -11.04 -2.67
C ILE A 176 7.03 -9.66 -3.32
N ALA A 177 5.88 -8.98 -3.10
CA ALA A 177 5.64 -7.65 -3.63
C ALA A 177 6.69 -6.64 -3.15
N THR A 178 7.08 -6.71 -1.88
CA THR A 178 8.13 -5.86 -1.32
C THR A 178 9.44 -6.03 -2.08
N LYS A 179 9.88 -7.29 -2.27
CA LYS A 179 11.12 -7.60 -3.01
C LYS A 179 11.08 -7.14 -4.47
N LEU A 180 9.90 -7.11 -5.10
CA LEU A 180 9.74 -6.63 -6.48
C LEU A 180 9.76 -5.10 -6.56
N ILE A 181 9.25 -4.40 -5.54
CA ILE A 181 9.14 -2.94 -5.53
C ILE A 181 10.42 -2.29 -5.02
N GLU A 182 11.11 -2.89 -4.04
CA GLU A 182 12.31 -2.33 -3.41
C GLU A 182 13.40 -1.89 -4.40
N PRO A 183 13.77 -2.69 -5.43
CA PRO A 183 14.75 -2.25 -6.42
C PRO A 183 14.25 -1.08 -7.29
N LEU A 184 12.91 -0.90 -7.45
CA LEU A 184 12.35 0.22 -8.21
C LEU A 184 12.35 1.54 -7.43
N LEU A 185 12.51 1.48 -6.11
CA LEU A 185 12.63 2.65 -5.22
C LEU A 185 14.07 3.16 -5.11
N ASN A 186 15.06 2.37 -5.55
CA ASN A 186 16.45 2.77 -5.58
C ASN A 186 16.73 3.42 -6.94
N PRO A 187 17.03 4.73 -6.99
CA PRO A 187 17.34 5.38 -8.25
C PRO A 187 18.65 4.83 -8.81
N CYS A 188 18.67 4.52 -10.10
CA CYS A 188 19.86 4.18 -10.86
C CYS A 188 19.84 4.99 -12.15
N ASP A 189 21.01 5.15 -12.77
CA ASP A 189 21.13 5.88 -14.02
C ASP A 189 20.25 5.27 -15.11
N ASP A 190 19.68 6.14 -15.94
CA ASP A 190 18.74 5.73 -16.99
C ASP A 190 19.35 4.74 -17.99
N ALA A 191 20.64 4.83 -18.22
CA ALA A 191 21.39 3.93 -19.11
C ALA A 191 21.51 2.51 -18.55
N ASP A 192 21.64 2.38 -17.22
CA ASP A 192 21.82 1.10 -16.54
C ASP A 192 20.50 0.46 -16.08
N ASN A 193 19.40 1.21 -16.19
CA ASN A 193 18.09 0.74 -15.77
C ASN A 193 17.42 -0.14 -16.83
N ALA A 194 17.78 -1.43 -16.84
CA ALA A 194 17.20 -2.42 -17.77
C ALA A 194 15.66 -2.49 -17.70
N HIS A 195 15.08 -2.28 -16.49
CA HIS A 195 13.63 -2.27 -16.31
C HIS A 195 12.98 -1.08 -17.02
N LYS A 196 13.56 0.12 -16.88
CA LYS A 196 13.09 1.33 -17.57
C LYS A 196 13.22 1.19 -19.08
N GLN A 197 14.35 0.65 -19.56
CA GLN A 197 14.55 0.40 -21.00
C GLN A 197 13.52 -0.58 -21.55
N ALA A 198 13.23 -1.67 -20.83
CA ALA A 198 12.18 -2.62 -21.23
C ALA A 198 10.80 -1.95 -21.31
N GLN A 199 10.45 -1.10 -20.33
CA GLN A 199 9.19 -0.35 -20.34
C GLN A 199 9.12 0.65 -21.51
N LEU A 200 10.19 1.36 -21.81
CA LEU A 200 10.26 2.29 -22.95
C LEU A 200 10.10 1.55 -24.28
N ARG A 201 10.73 0.39 -24.42
CA ARG A 201 10.59 -0.47 -25.60
C ARG A 201 9.15 -0.95 -25.76
N GLU A 202 8.53 -1.37 -24.66
CA GLU A 202 7.12 -1.79 -24.66
C GLU A 202 6.19 -0.63 -25.02
N LEU A 203 6.44 0.56 -24.47
CA LEU A 203 5.68 1.76 -24.80
C LEU A 203 5.80 2.10 -26.28
N ALA A 204 6.99 1.97 -26.85
CA ALA A 204 7.24 2.19 -28.27
C ALA A 204 6.50 1.17 -29.16
N LEU A 205 6.40 -0.10 -28.73
CA LEU A 205 5.56 -1.11 -29.37
C LEU A 205 4.08 -0.73 -29.35
N ILE A 206 3.58 -0.36 -28.17
CA ILE A 206 2.15 0.03 -27.98
C ILE A 206 1.77 1.25 -28.82
N ASN A 207 2.70 2.20 -28.96
CA ASN A 207 2.50 3.42 -29.75
C ASN A 207 2.78 3.24 -31.23
N GLY A 208 3.25 2.05 -31.67
CA GLY A 208 3.63 1.78 -33.05
C GLY A 208 4.88 2.55 -33.50
N THR A 209 5.67 3.09 -32.56
CA THR A 209 6.88 3.87 -32.84
C THR A 209 8.14 3.01 -32.88
N LEU A 210 8.05 1.75 -32.45
CA LEU A 210 9.16 0.80 -32.51
C LEU A 210 9.36 0.35 -33.96
N ARG A 211 10.41 0.82 -34.58
CA ARG A 211 10.81 0.41 -35.95
C ARG A 211 11.56 -0.92 -35.87
N THR A 212 10.87 -2.03 -35.69
CA THR A 212 11.52 -3.36 -35.58
C THR A 212 11.92 -3.95 -36.92
N ASP A 213 11.21 -3.59 -38.00
CA ASP A 213 11.38 -4.24 -39.30
C ASP A 213 11.28 -3.24 -40.46
N VAL A 214 12.02 -2.14 -40.39
CA VAL A 214 12.19 -1.24 -41.52
C VAL A 214 13.31 -1.81 -42.41
N TYR A 215 12.92 -2.36 -43.54
CA TYR A 215 13.84 -2.75 -44.60
C TYR A 215 13.90 -1.60 -45.62
N CYS A 216 15.11 -1.25 -46.04
CA CYS A 216 15.29 -0.34 -47.16
C CYS A 216 14.79 -1.01 -48.45
N GLN A 217 13.88 -0.36 -49.20
CA GLN A 217 13.34 -0.91 -50.43
C GLN A 217 14.38 -0.93 -51.57
N ILE A 218 15.49 -0.21 -51.38
CA ILE A 218 16.55 -0.13 -52.39
C ILE A 218 17.64 -1.18 -52.15
N CYS A 219 18.16 -1.29 -50.91
CA CYS A 219 19.27 -2.22 -50.59
C CYS A 219 18.83 -3.49 -49.84
N GLY A 220 17.59 -3.55 -49.33
CA GLY A 220 17.06 -4.70 -48.57
C GLY A 220 17.61 -4.83 -47.15
N GLU A 221 18.47 -3.92 -46.70
CA GLU A 221 19.04 -3.97 -45.36
C GLU A 221 18.10 -3.41 -44.32
N LYS A 222 18.20 -3.93 -43.06
CA LYS A 222 17.43 -3.47 -41.91
C LYS A 222 18.02 -2.18 -41.34
N GLY A 223 17.15 -1.29 -40.82
CA GLY A 223 17.54 -0.18 -39.97
C GLY A 223 17.42 1.20 -40.56
N HIS A 224 17.17 1.35 -41.84
CA HIS A 224 16.95 2.66 -42.50
C HIS A 224 15.80 2.60 -43.51
N ARG A 225 15.22 3.76 -43.82
CA ARG A 225 14.23 3.92 -44.92
C ARG A 225 14.94 4.34 -46.20
N GLN A 226 14.30 4.14 -47.34
CA GLN A 226 14.88 4.46 -48.65
C GLN A 226 15.25 5.95 -48.84
N PHE A 227 14.82 6.83 -47.92
CA PHE A 227 15.09 8.29 -47.94
C PHE A 227 16.02 8.74 -46.81
N GLU A 228 16.57 7.85 -46.02
CA GLU A 228 17.63 8.08 -45.04
C GLU A 228 18.97 7.57 -45.63
#